data_ed41cf83affa2525e94c0459902e4910
#
_entry.id   ed41cf83affa2525e94c0459902e4910
#
_cell.length_a   1.000
_cell.length_b   1.000
_cell.length_c   1.000
_cell.angle_alpha   90.00
_cell.angle_beta   90.00
_cell.angle_gamma   90.00
#
_symmetry.space_group_name_H-M   'P 1'
#
loop_
_entity.id
_entity.type
_entity.pdbx_description
1 polymer ?
#
loop_
_entity_poly.entity_id
_entity_poly.type
_entity_poly.pdbx_seq_one_letter_code
_entity_poly.pdbx_strand_id
1 'polypeptide(L)'
;MIHGIINVYQEKGFTSHDVVAKLRGIVGQKKIGHTGTLDPDATGVLPVCLGKATKLCDLLTDKDKTYEAVMLLGMTTDTQDVTGRILEERSTETLTADKVREVIRSFIGDYDQIPPMYSALKVNGKKLYELAREGKVVERKARPVKILDIRIIEMDLPRVRMEVSCSKGTYIRTLCHDIGEQLECGGCMESLIRTRVSVFQIKDAKTLEEIGALKQEGMLEEILVPIDEMFPLYPKITVKDDWKAFAKNGNPLDEKMLKDADGQEEDRQVRLYEESGKFIAIYQWKEKEKKYHIVKMFFNE
;
A
#
# COMPACT_ATOMS: atom_id res chain seq x y z
N MET A 1 10.28 -22.98 2.53
CA MET A 1 10.11 -21.49 2.60
C MET A 1 8.85 -21.13 1.86
N ILE A 2 7.96 -20.35 2.47
CA ILE A 2 6.68 -19.91 1.93
C ILE A 2 6.91 -18.70 1.02
N HIS A 3 6.22 -18.66 -0.13
CA HIS A 3 6.33 -17.59 -1.13
C HIS A 3 4.93 -17.14 -1.53
N GLY A 4 4.60 -15.88 -1.35
CA GLY A 4 3.29 -15.30 -1.65
C GLY A 4 3.02 -14.07 -0.80
N ILE A 5 1.80 -13.60 -0.82
CA ILE A 5 1.36 -12.42 -0.06
C ILE A 5 0.23 -12.84 0.87
N ILE A 6 0.31 -12.44 2.14
CA ILE A 6 -0.80 -12.55 3.08
C ILE A 6 -1.41 -11.16 3.26
N ASN A 7 -2.73 -11.07 3.13
CA ASN A 7 -3.48 -9.87 3.45
C ASN A 7 -3.71 -9.82 4.97
N VAL A 8 -2.84 -9.11 5.69
CA VAL A 8 -2.90 -9.02 7.15
C VAL A 8 -3.78 -7.84 7.56
N TYR A 9 -4.62 -8.02 8.57
CA TYR A 9 -5.28 -6.94 9.27
C TYR A 9 -4.35 -6.42 10.37
N GLN A 10 -3.83 -5.20 10.20
CA GLN A 10 -3.09 -4.53 11.27
C GLN A 10 -4.09 -4.05 12.32
N GLU A 11 -3.95 -4.55 13.54
CA GLU A 11 -4.75 -4.15 14.69
C GLU A 11 -4.18 -2.90 15.34
N LYS A 12 -5.02 -2.16 16.06
CA LYS A 12 -4.61 -0.94 16.78
C LYS A 12 -3.51 -1.23 17.79
N GLY A 13 -2.56 -0.31 17.90
CA GLY A 13 -1.42 -0.41 18.81
C GLY A 13 -0.20 -1.12 18.24
N PHE A 14 -0.30 -1.72 17.04
CA PHE A 14 0.84 -2.31 16.34
C PHE A 14 1.41 -1.37 15.29
N THR A 15 2.73 -1.20 15.25
CA THR A 15 3.39 -0.68 14.06
C THR A 15 3.38 -1.76 12.96
N SER A 16 3.46 -1.36 11.68
CA SER A 16 3.60 -2.32 10.58
C SER A 16 4.87 -3.20 10.71
N HIS A 17 5.90 -2.72 11.41
CA HIS A 17 7.10 -3.49 11.74
C HIS A 17 6.82 -4.57 12.81
N ASP A 18 6.00 -4.27 13.81
CA ASP A 18 5.59 -5.23 14.84
C ASP A 18 4.77 -6.37 14.22
N VAL A 19 3.85 -6.03 13.29
CA VAL A 19 3.10 -7.02 12.51
C VAL A 19 4.04 -7.95 11.76
N VAL A 20 5.03 -7.40 11.04
CA VAL A 20 6.05 -8.21 10.34
C VAL A 20 6.88 -9.05 11.31
N ALA A 21 7.28 -8.50 12.46
CA ALA A 21 8.07 -9.21 13.45
C ALA A 21 7.29 -10.40 14.04
N LYS A 22 6.01 -10.20 14.41
CA LYS A 22 5.14 -11.29 14.91
C LYS A 22 4.87 -12.33 13.84
N LEU A 23 4.56 -11.88 12.61
CA LEU A 23 4.33 -12.81 11.51
C LEU A 23 5.55 -13.67 11.19
N ARG A 24 6.79 -13.15 11.35
CA ARG A 24 8.03 -13.97 11.24
C ARG A 24 8.03 -15.14 12.20
N GLY A 25 7.61 -14.93 13.45
CA GLY A 25 7.46 -15.99 14.44
C GLY A 25 6.40 -17.00 14.03
N ILE A 26 5.23 -16.55 13.60
CA ILE A 26 4.10 -17.42 13.21
C ILE A 26 4.48 -18.31 12.02
N VAL A 27 5.02 -17.73 10.95
CA VAL A 27 5.33 -18.51 9.72
C VAL A 27 6.69 -19.21 9.76
N GLY A 28 7.54 -18.89 10.71
CA GLY A 28 8.85 -19.53 10.89
C GLY A 28 9.87 -19.15 9.80
N GLN A 29 9.82 -17.93 9.23
CA GLN A 29 10.81 -17.50 8.22
C GLN A 29 11.20 -16.02 8.37
N LYS A 30 12.46 -15.70 8.00
CA LYS A 30 13.04 -14.35 8.15
C LYS A 30 12.68 -13.39 7.02
N LYS A 31 12.59 -13.91 5.78
CA LYS A 31 12.39 -13.07 4.58
C LYS A 31 10.94 -12.67 4.43
N ILE A 32 10.56 -11.56 5.04
CA ILE A 32 9.21 -10.96 5.04
C ILE A 32 9.34 -9.44 4.95
N GLY A 33 8.44 -8.81 4.20
CA GLY A 33 8.32 -7.35 4.09
C GLY A 33 6.88 -6.92 3.90
N HIS A 34 6.53 -5.68 4.28
CA HIS A 34 5.20 -5.11 4.06
C HIS A 34 5.17 -4.09 2.92
N THR A 35 3.99 -3.75 2.43
CA THR A 35 3.77 -2.92 1.23
C THR A 35 3.32 -1.50 1.54
N GLY A 36 3.73 -0.94 2.67
CA GLY A 36 3.40 0.43 3.07
C GLY A 36 2.95 0.52 4.52
N THR A 37 3.57 1.43 5.23
CA THR A 37 3.34 1.65 6.66
C THR A 37 1.92 2.17 6.93
N LEU A 38 1.32 1.69 8.01
CA LEU A 38 0.19 2.29 8.72
C LEU A 38 0.69 2.86 10.05
N ASP A 39 0.09 3.95 10.47
CA ASP A 39 0.32 4.51 11.81
C ASP A 39 -0.14 3.51 12.89
N PRO A 40 0.44 3.52 14.11
CA PRO A 40 0.07 2.55 15.16
C PRO A 40 -1.39 2.67 15.62
N ASP A 41 -1.98 3.86 15.53
CA ASP A 41 -3.37 4.09 15.88
C ASP A 41 -4.36 3.81 14.73
N ALA A 42 -3.84 3.58 13.52
CA ALA A 42 -4.63 3.16 12.37
C ALA A 42 -4.73 1.63 12.31
N THR A 43 -5.82 1.15 11.71
CA THR A 43 -6.06 -0.29 11.52
C THR A 43 -6.27 -0.64 10.05
N GLY A 44 -6.38 -1.93 9.75
CA GLY A 44 -6.84 -2.43 8.44
C GLY A 44 -5.77 -3.10 7.60
N VAL A 45 -5.98 -3.06 6.30
CA VAL A 45 -5.27 -3.86 5.29
C VAL A 45 -3.77 -3.57 5.25
N LEU A 46 -2.95 -4.58 5.52
CA LEU A 46 -1.49 -4.55 5.39
C LEU A 46 -1.02 -5.79 4.61
N PRO A 47 -0.89 -5.73 3.27
CA PRO A 47 -0.34 -6.85 2.53
C PRO A 47 1.12 -7.10 2.93
N VAL A 48 1.43 -8.32 3.33
CA VAL A 48 2.75 -8.75 3.76
C VAL A 48 3.30 -9.81 2.81
N CYS A 49 4.43 -9.51 2.21
CA CYS A 49 5.11 -10.35 1.23
C CYS A 49 6.06 -11.33 1.92
N LEU A 50 5.97 -12.62 1.56
CA LEU A 50 6.77 -13.70 2.09
C LEU A 50 7.76 -14.24 1.05
N GLY A 51 8.99 -14.49 1.46
CA GLY A 51 10.01 -15.12 0.64
C GLY A 51 10.29 -14.34 -0.66
N LYS A 52 10.04 -14.96 -1.81
CA LYS A 52 10.28 -14.34 -3.12
C LYS A 52 9.34 -13.16 -3.41
N ALA A 53 8.14 -13.17 -2.81
CA ALA A 53 7.19 -12.06 -2.95
C ALA A 53 7.70 -10.74 -2.36
N THR A 54 8.73 -10.74 -1.50
CA THR A 54 9.34 -9.48 -1.03
C THR A 54 9.86 -8.58 -2.15
N LYS A 55 10.13 -9.16 -3.33
CA LYS A 55 10.47 -8.39 -4.55
C LYS A 55 9.31 -7.55 -5.08
N LEU A 56 8.07 -7.79 -4.58
CA LEU A 56 6.87 -7.03 -4.95
C LEU A 56 6.60 -5.84 -4.01
N CYS A 57 7.30 -5.73 -2.88
CA CYS A 57 6.99 -4.70 -1.89
C CYS A 57 6.95 -3.29 -2.50
N ASP A 58 7.94 -2.92 -3.31
CA ASP A 58 7.98 -1.60 -3.95
C ASP A 58 6.83 -1.42 -4.94
N LEU A 59 6.55 -2.44 -5.76
CA LEU A 59 5.46 -2.41 -6.74
C LEU A 59 4.09 -2.21 -6.07
N LEU A 60 3.84 -2.90 -4.95
CA LEU A 60 2.58 -2.80 -4.20
C LEU A 60 2.51 -1.51 -3.36
N THR A 61 3.67 -1.00 -2.91
CA THR A 61 3.75 0.30 -2.24
C THR A 61 3.32 1.44 -3.17
N ASP A 62 3.56 1.30 -4.46
CA ASP A 62 3.20 2.29 -5.49
C ASP A 62 1.73 2.28 -5.91
N LYS A 63 0.92 1.34 -5.41
CA LYS A 63 -0.50 1.23 -5.76
C LYS A 63 -1.38 2.15 -4.92
N ASP A 64 -2.57 2.42 -5.45
CA ASP A 64 -3.61 3.22 -4.78
C ASP A 64 -4.12 2.52 -3.52
N LYS A 65 -4.58 3.33 -2.58
CA LYS A 65 -5.17 2.92 -1.31
C LYS A 65 -6.54 3.54 -1.13
N THR A 66 -7.38 2.87 -0.36
CA THR A 66 -8.64 3.42 0.11
C THR A 66 -8.66 3.37 1.64
N TYR A 67 -9.12 4.44 2.23
CA TYR A 67 -9.22 4.60 3.67
C TYR A 67 -10.62 5.02 4.06
N GLU A 68 -11.08 4.55 5.20
CA GLU A 68 -12.19 5.14 5.93
C GLU A 68 -11.60 5.96 7.06
N ALA A 69 -11.94 7.25 7.11
CA ALA A 69 -11.43 8.20 8.09
C ALA A 69 -12.57 8.94 8.79
N VAL A 70 -12.40 9.20 10.06
CA VAL A 70 -13.21 10.19 10.78
C VAL A 70 -12.37 11.44 10.97
N MET A 71 -12.84 12.55 10.41
CA MET A 71 -12.28 13.88 10.59
C MET A 71 -13.04 14.57 11.72
N LEU A 72 -12.31 15.19 12.65
CA LEU A 72 -12.84 16.08 13.69
C LEU A 72 -12.47 17.51 13.31
N LEU A 73 -13.49 18.35 13.12
CA LEU A 73 -13.37 19.79 12.89
C LEU A 73 -13.35 20.56 14.21
N GLY A 74 -12.79 21.75 14.22
CA GLY A 74 -12.72 22.62 15.39
C GLY A 74 -11.44 22.52 16.19
N MET A 75 -10.48 21.63 15.80
CA MET A 75 -9.25 21.43 16.55
C MET A 75 -8.07 21.15 15.64
N THR A 76 -6.91 21.71 15.95
CA THR A 76 -5.64 21.35 15.33
C THR A 76 -4.67 20.77 16.34
N THR A 77 -3.83 19.82 15.91
CA THR A 77 -2.81 19.17 16.75
C THR A 77 -1.47 19.11 16.01
N ASP A 78 -0.39 18.92 16.77
CA ASP A 78 0.98 18.84 16.23
C ASP A 78 1.22 17.57 15.41
N THR A 79 0.42 16.50 15.61
CA THR A 79 0.46 15.25 14.84
C THR A 79 -0.54 15.22 13.69
N GLN A 80 -1.47 16.20 13.63
CA GLN A 80 -2.62 16.23 12.71
C GLN A 80 -3.63 15.08 12.94
N ASP A 81 -3.58 14.43 14.10
CA ASP A 81 -4.56 13.47 14.63
C ASP A 81 -4.84 13.75 16.10
N VAL A 82 -5.88 13.13 16.66
CA VAL A 82 -6.32 13.37 18.05
C VAL A 82 -5.35 12.91 19.13
N THR A 83 -4.26 12.20 18.77
CA THR A 83 -3.27 11.73 19.74
C THR A 83 -2.19 12.77 20.05
N GLY A 84 -2.11 13.83 19.25
CA GLY A 84 -1.17 14.91 19.40
C GLY A 84 -1.58 15.94 20.46
N ARG A 85 -0.63 16.84 20.74
CA ARG A 85 -0.90 18.00 21.58
C ARG A 85 -1.78 19.00 20.83
N ILE A 86 -2.87 19.45 21.44
CA ILE A 86 -3.75 20.47 20.89
C ILE A 86 -2.94 21.78 20.73
N LEU A 87 -2.97 22.33 19.53
CA LEU A 87 -2.36 23.60 19.19
C LEU A 87 -3.38 24.74 19.23
N GLU A 88 -4.59 24.48 18.72
CA GLU A 88 -5.65 25.46 18.64
C GLU A 88 -7.02 24.78 18.62
N GLU A 89 -8.01 25.42 19.24
CA GLU A 89 -9.43 25.10 19.17
C GLU A 89 -10.18 26.30 18.62
N ARG A 90 -11.08 26.05 17.65
CA ARG A 90 -11.90 27.08 16.99
C ARG A 90 -13.35 26.63 16.94
N SER A 91 -14.30 27.61 17.02
CA SER A 91 -15.73 27.29 16.94
C SER A 91 -16.13 26.67 15.60
N THR A 92 -17.03 25.71 15.66
CA THR A 92 -17.65 25.06 14.50
C THR A 92 -19.12 25.42 14.32
N GLU A 93 -19.66 26.33 15.15
CA GLU A 93 -21.08 26.67 15.17
C GLU A 93 -21.60 27.28 13.86
N THR A 94 -20.72 27.94 13.10
CA THR A 94 -21.06 28.56 11.81
C THR A 94 -20.98 27.62 10.62
N LEU A 95 -20.48 26.39 10.85
CA LEU A 95 -20.34 25.41 9.76
C LEU A 95 -21.70 24.89 9.32
N THR A 96 -21.91 24.88 8.02
CA THR A 96 -23.05 24.21 7.38
C THR A 96 -22.59 22.93 6.67
N ALA A 97 -23.45 21.94 6.66
CA ALA A 97 -23.15 20.68 5.95
C ALA A 97 -22.81 20.89 4.47
N ASP A 98 -23.44 21.85 3.82
CA ASP A 98 -23.21 22.14 2.41
C ASP A 98 -21.81 22.74 2.16
N LYS A 99 -21.39 23.69 3.02
CA LYS A 99 -20.05 24.28 2.95
C LYS A 99 -18.97 23.22 3.18
N VAL A 100 -19.18 22.35 4.17
CA VAL A 100 -18.24 21.25 4.47
C VAL A 100 -18.16 20.28 3.28
N ARG A 101 -19.29 19.92 2.63
CA ARG A 101 -19.30 19.09 1.42
C ARG A 101 -18.56 19.74 0.24
N GLU A 102 -18.77 21.02 0.03
CA GLU A 102 -18.11 21.80 -1.03
C GLU A 102 -16.58 21.74 -0.86
N VAL A 103 -16.10 22.06 0.34
CA VAL A 103 -14.66 22.08 0.64
C VAL A 103 -14.06 20.68 0.53
N ILE A 104 -14.69 19.64 1.08
CA ILE A 104 -14.20 18.26 0.95
C ILE A 104 -14.06 17.86 -0.53
N ARG A 105 -15.06 18.17 -1.36
CA ARG A 105 -15.04 17.84 -2.79
C ARG A 105 -13.96 18.59 -3.57
N SER A 106 -13.57 19.78 -3.12
CA SER A 106 -12.52 20.56 -3.79
C SER A 106 -11.14 19.92 -3.73
N PHE A 107 -10.91 18.96 -2.80
CA PHE A 107 -9.66 18.20 -2.72
C PHE A 107 -9.57 17.03 -3.69
N ILE A 108 -10.66 16.68 -4.41
CA ILE A 108 -10.60 15.60 -5.42
C ILE A 108 -9.79 16.08 -6.63
N GLY A 109 -8.83 15.30 -7.05
CA GLY A 109 -7.90 15.61 -8.15
C GLY A 109 -6.46 15.69 -7.68
N ASP A 110 -5.66 16.48 -8.40
CA ASP A 110 -4.26 16.72 -8.06
C ASP A 110 -4.16 17.65 -6.85
N TYR A 111 -3.33 17.29 -5.88
CA TYR A 111 -3.21 17.95 -4.60
C TYR A 111 -1.77 18.01 -4.13
N ASP A 112 -1.23 19.22 -3.96
CA ASP A 112 0.11 19.45 -3.46
C ASP A 112 0.12 19.44 -1.92
N GLN A 113 0.44 18.29 -1.34
CA GLN A 113 0.38 18.04 0.09
C GLN A 113 1.73 18.29 0.78
N ILE A 114 1.76 19.07 1.85
CA ILE A 114 2.93 19.19 2.72
C ILE A 114 2.91 18.03 3.74
N PRO A 115 3.86 17.08 3.67
CA PRO A 115 3.87 15.93 4.57
C PRO A 115 3.95 16.36 6.05
N PRO A 116 3.31 15.61 7.00
CA PRO A 116 3.37 15.94 8.41
C PRO A 116 4.78 15.72 8.98
N MET A 117 5.12 16.43 10.07
CA MET A 117 6.39 16.21 10.78
C MET A 117 6.48 14.78 11.34
N TYR A 118 5.35 14.22 11.78
CA TYR A 118 5.28 12.82 12.25
C TYR A 118 5.15 11.84 11.06
N SER A 119 6.17 11.79 10.22
CA SER A 119 6.24 10.85 9.08
C SER A 119 7.59 10.16 8.97
N ALA A 120 7.63 9.03 8.22
CA ALA A 120 8.86 8.27 7.98
C ALA A 120 9.74 8.86 6.86
N LEU A 121 9.36 9.99 6.28
CA LEU A 121 10.16 10.69 5.27
C LEU A 121 11.49 11.15 5.87
N LYS A 122 12.55 11.07 5.06
CA LYS A 122 13.89 11.49 5.47
C LYS A 122 14.22 12.87 4.93
N VAL A 123 14.75 13.73 5.80
CA VAL A 123 15.38 15.00 5.45
C VAL A 123 16.79 14.98 6.03
N ASN A 124 17.80 15.20 5.20
CA ASN A 124 19.21 15.14 5.59
C ASN A 124 19.59 13.83 6.32
N GLY A 125 19.03 12.70 5.87
CA GLY A 125 19.33 11.37 6.41
C GLY A 125 18.54 10.96 7.67
N LYS A 126 17.91 11.90 8.39
CA LYS A 126 17.06 11.63 9.57
C LYS A 126 15.59 11.59 9.18
N LYS A 127 14.80 10.73 9.83
CA LYS A 127 13.35 10.68 9.62
C LYS A 127 12.68 11.89 10.29
N LEU A 128 11.61 12.41 9.64
CA LEU A 128 10.91 13.60 10.17
C LEU A 128 10.35 13.38 11.57
N TYR A 129 9.81 12.19 11.86
CA TYR A 129 9.27 11.89 13.20
C TYR A 129 10.37 11.86 14.29
N GLU A 130 11.64 11.56 13.94
CA GLU A 130 12.76 11.61 14.87
C GLU A 130 13.07 13.07 15.23
N LEU A 131 13.07 13.97 14.22
CA LEU A 131 13.24 15.40 14.42
C LEU A 131 12.07 16.01 15.21
N ALA A 132 10.83 15.60 14.93
CA ALA A 132 9.65 16.04 15.67
C ALA A 132 9.75 15.71 17.16
N ARG A 133 10.19 14.48 17.49
CA ARG A 133 10.41 14.06 18.91
C ARG A 133 11.54 14.84 19.59
N GLU A 134 12.51 15.33 18.84
CA GLU A 134 13.55 16.26 19.32
C GLU A 134 13.04 17.71 19.46
N GLY A 135 11.75 17.98 19.21
CA GLY A 135 11.15 19.31 19.21
C GLY A 135 11.57 20.21 18.04
N LYS A 136 12.16 19.62 17.00
CA LYS A 136 12.62 20.35 15.79
C LYS A 136 11.57 20.34 14.71
N VAL A 137 11.23 21.51 14.20
CA VAL A 137 10.40 21.69 13.00
C VAL A 137 11.33 22.04 11.85
N VAL A 138 11.22 21.32 10.74
CA VAL A 138 11.99 21.56 9.52
C VAL A 138 11.05 21.89 8.36
N GLU A 139 11.54 22.70 7.43
CA GLU A 139 10.81 23.00 6.22
C GLU A 139 10.62 21.73 5.39
N ARG A 140 9.40 21.54 4.89
CA ARG A 140 9.01 20.40 4.08
C ARG A 140 8.45 20.89 2.74
N LYS A 141 8.96 20.34 1.66
CA LYS A 141 8.44 20.65 0.33
C LYS A 141 7.12 19.93 0.12
N ALA A 142 6.15 20.59 -0.46
CA ALA A 142 4.92 19.98 -0.95
C ALA A 142 5.26 18.85 -1.93
N ARG A 143 4.43 17.81 -1.93
CA ARG A 143 4.55 16.66 -2.81
C ARG A 143 3.22 16.46 -3.54
N PRO A 144 3.26 16.28 -4.86
CA PRO A 144 2.06 15.98 -5.60
C PRO A 144 1.53 14.60 -5.21
N VAL A 145 0.27 14.57 -4.81
CA VAL A 145 -0.53 13.37 -4.59
C VAL A 145 -1.84 13.55 -5.35
N LYS A 146 -2.59 12.46 -5.49
CA LYS A 146 -3.89 12.52 -6.15
C LYS A 146 -4.96 11.92 -5.26
N ILE A 147 -5.98 12.68 -5.00
CA ILE A 147 -7.22 12.18 -4.39
C ILE A 147 -8.11 11.72 -5.54
N LEU A 148 -8.33 10.42 -5.63
CA LEU A 148 -9.08 9.80 -6.72
C LEU A 148 -10.58 9.95 -6.51
N ASP A 149 -11.02 9.85 -5.26
CA ASP A 149 -12.41 10.03 -4.85
C ASP A 149 -12.53 10.28 -3.35
N ILE A 150 -13.56 11.03 -2.93
CA ILE A 150 -13.98 11.17 -1.53
C ILE A 150 -15.50 10.98 -1.46
N ARG A 151 -15.91 9.94 -0.75
CA ARG A 151 -17.31 9.68 -0.47
C ARG A 151 -17.60 9.94 1.01
N ILE A 152 -18.43 10.93 1.30
CA ILE A 152 -18.90 11.19 2.66
C ILE A 152 -19.90 10.08 3.04
N ILE A 153 -19.60 9.35 4.12
CA ILE A 153 -20.42 8.25 4.65
C ILE A 153 -21.45 8.82 5.63
N GLU A 154 -20.98 9.67 6.54
CA GLU A 154 -21.78 10.25 7.60
C GLU A 154 -21.24 11.64 7.95
N MET A 155 -22.14 12.56 8.31
CA MET A 155 -21.76 13.90 8.72
C MET A 155 -22.64 14.29 9.92
N ASP A 156 -22.02 14.31 11.09
CA ASP A 156 -22.57 14.77 12.36
C ASP A 156 -21.58 15.77 12.94
N LEU A 157 -21.71 17.03 12.48
CA LEU A 157 -20.74 18.08 12.81
C LEU A 157 -20.55 18.23 14.31
N PRO A 158 -19.31 18.30 14.80
CA PRO A 158 -18.07 18.56 14.05
C PRO A 158 -17.37 17.31 13.45
N ARG A 159 -17.99 16.13 13.45
CA ARG A 159 -17.42 14.90 12.89
C ARG A 159 -17.88 14.63 11.47
N VAL A 160 -16.93 14.22 10.62
CA VAL A 160 -17.22 13.78 9.26
C VAL A 160 -16.52 12.43 9.02
N ARG A 161 -17.31 11.39 8.76
CA ARG A 161 -16.83 10.08 8.35
C ARG A 161 -16.84 9.98 6.84
N MET A 162 -15.69 9.70 6.26
CA MET A 162 -15.51 9.68 4.81
C MET A 162 -14.63 8.52 4.35
N GLU A 163 -14.92 8.00 3.17
CA GLU A 163 -14.06 7.09 2.44
C GLU A 163 -13.23 7.88 1.43
N VAL A 164 -11.91 7.71 1.48
CA VAL A 164 -10.95 8.41 0.62
C VAL A 164 -10.15 7.41 -0.19
N SER A 165 -10.25 7.47 -1.52
CA SER A 165 -9.38 6.75 -2.44
C SER A 165 -8.29 7.69 -2.95
N CYS A 166 -7.02 7.30 -2.82
CA CYS A 166 -5.89 8.17 -3.12
C CYS A 166 -4.67 7.43 -3.64
N SER A 167 -3.78 8.18 -4.28
CA SER A 167 -2.47 7.70 -4.74
C SER A 167 -1.53 7.38 -3.57
N LYS A 168 -0.42 6.72 -3.88
CA LYS A 168 0.66 6.48 -2.90
C LYS A 168 1.15 7.79 -2.28
N GLY A 169 1.58 7.70 -1.02
CA GLY A 169 2.22 8.81 -0.32
C GLY A 169 1.28 9.86 0.25
N THR A 170 -0.02 9.71 0.06
CA THR A 170 -1.05 10.59 0.64
C THR A 170 -1.15 10.37 2.15
N TYR A 171 -1.10 11.45 2.91
CA TYR A 171 -1.32 11.47 4.36
C TYR A 171 -2.76 11.91 4.64
N ILE A 172 -3.60 11.00 5.11
CA ILE A 172 -5.01 11.30 5.43
C ILE A 172 -5.11 12.29 6.60
N ARG A 173 -4.16 12.26 7.54
CA ARG A 173 -4.04 13.24 8.63
C ARG A 173 -3.91 14.66 8.09
N THR A 174 -3.04 14.85 7.10
CA THR A 174 -2.84 16.15 6.46
C THR A 174 -4.06 16.57 5.64
N LEU A 175 -4.72 15.64 4.96
CA LEU A 175 -5.98 15.94 4.25
C LEU A 175 -7.04 16.46 5.23
N CYS A 176 -7.24 15.82 6.38
CA CYS A 176 -8.17 16.29 7.41
C CYS A 176 -7.79 17.67 7.95
N HIS A 177 -6.50 17.90 8.20
CA HIS A 177 -5.98 19.18 8.64
C HIS A 177 -6.24 20.28 7.60
N ASP A 178 -5.88 20.07 6.34
CA ASP A 178 -6.01 21.08 5.29
C ASP A 178 -7.46 21.39 4.93
N ILE A 179 -8.37 20.39 5.01
CA ILE A 179 -9.83 20.62 4.91
C ILE A 179 -10.29 21.53 6.05
N GLY A 180 -9.85 21.28 7.30
CA GLY A 180 -10.20 22.11 8.44
C GLY A 180 -9.67 23.53 8.36
N GLU A 181 -8.44 23.70 7.84
CA GLU A 181 -7.86 25.02 7.59
C GLU A 181 -8.61 25.79 6.48
N GLN A 182 -9.01 25.13 5.39
CA GLN A 182 -9.82 25.76 4.34
C GLN A 182 -11.24 26.11 4.81
N LEU A 183 -11.75 25.43 5.85
CA LEU A 183 -12.99 25.78 6.54
C LEU A 183 -12.79 26.86 7.62
N GLU A 184 -11.56 27.32 7.86
CA GLU A 184 -11.16 28.32 8.84
C GLU A 184 -11.45 27.91 10.32
N CYS A 185 -11.82 26.65 10.55
CA CYS A 185 -12.12 26.12 11.88
C CYS A 185 -11.04 25.18 12.44
N GLY A 186 -10.05 24.78 11.60
CA GLY A 186 -9.12 23.73 11.96
C GLY A 186 -9.73 22.34 11.86
N GLY A 187 -8.88 21.32 11.75
CA GLY A 187 -9.29 19.92 11.65
C GLY A 187 -8.15 18.97 11.95
N CYS A 188 -8.49 17.79 12.44
CA CYS A 188 -7.55 16.69 12.64
C CYS A 188 -8.24 15.34 12.36
N MET A 189 -7.45 14.30 12.22
CA MET A 189 -7.95 12.94 12.03
C MET A 189 -8.25 12.30 13.38
N GLU A 190 -9.48 11.80 13.58
CA GLU A 190 -9.89 11.11 14.82
C GLU A 190 -9.63 9.61 14.72
N SER A 191 -9.91 8.98 13.57
CA SER A 191 -9.65 7.56 13.33
C SER A 191 -9.37 7.27 11.88
N LEU A 192 -8.67 6.14 11.62
CA LEU A 192 -8.29 5.71 10.28
C LEU A 192 -8.32 4.20 10.15
N ILE A 193 -9.01 3.72 9.12
CA ILE A 193 -9.01 2.32 8.72
C ILE A 193 -8.59 2.25 7.27
N ARG A 194 -7.50 1.54 6.93
CA ARG A 194 -7.16 1.26 5.54
C ARG A 194 -8.00 0.09 5.04
N THR A 195 -8.97 0.37 4.20
CA THR A 195 -9.93 -0.63 3.70
C THR A 195 -9.44 -1.37 2.46
N ARG A 196 -8.50 -0.76 1.69
CA ARG A 196 -7.96 -1.37 0.46
C ARG A 196 -6.52 -0.95 0.18
N VAL A 197 -5.73 -1.89 -0.33
CA VAL A 197 -4.42 -1.66 -0.99
C VAL A 197 -4.39 -2.46 -2.28
N SER A 198 -4.40 -1.81 -3.44
CA SER A 198 -4.48 -2.50 -4.74
C SER A 198 -5.69 -3.46 -4.79
N VAL A 199 -5.43 -4.76 -4.98
CA VAL A 199 -6.46 -5.83 -5.02
C VAL A 199 -6.87 -6.33 -3.63
N PHE A 200 -6.10 -6.03 -2.58
CA PHE A 200 -6.34 -6.49 -1.22
C PHE A 200 -7.42 -5.67 -0.54
N GLN A 201 -8.48 -6.31 -0.07
CA GLN A 201 -9.62 -5.68 0.61
C GLN A 201 -9.69 -6.09 2.07
N ILE A 202 -10.31 -5.24 2.90
CA ILE A 202 -10.42 -5.47 4.35
C ILE A 202 -11.22 -6.72 4.69
N LYS A 203 -12.24 -7.06 3.90
CA LYS A 203 -13.07 -8.26 4.10
C LYS A 203 -12.28 -9.57 4.02
N ASP A 204 -11.15 -9.55 3.29
CA ASP A 204 -10.29 -10.72 3.05
C ASP A 204 -9.03 -10.69 3.95
N ALA A 205 -8.90 -9.64 4.79
CA ALA A 205 -7.76 -9.51 5.69
C ALA A 205 -7.90 -10.40 6.93
N LYS A 206 -6.79 -10.95 7.40
CA LYS A 206 -6.71 -11.83 8.57
C LYS A 206 -5.89 -11.21 9.69
N THR A 207 -6.36 -11.31 10.92
CA THR A 207 -5.60 -10.93 12.11
C THR A 207 -4.40 -11.86 12.30
N LEU A 208 -3.43 -11.44 13.10
CA LEU A 208 -2.27 -12.29 13.42
C LEU A 208 -2.69 -13.56 14.18
N GLU A 209 -3.75 -13.49 14.98
CA GLU A 209 -4.32 -14.63 15.69
C GLU A 209 -4.93 -15.65 14.72
N GLU A 210 -5.78 -15.21 13.78
CA GLU A 210 -6.36 -16.07 12.74
C GLU A 210 -5.28 -16.73 11.88
N ILE A 211 -4.22 -15.98 11.49
CA ILE A 211 -3.09 -16.52 10.72
C ILE A 211 -2.34 -17.58 11.55
N GLY A 212 -2.20 -17.35 12.86
CA GLY A 212 -1.58 -18.30 13.79
C GLY A 212 -2.34 -19.61 13.87
N ALA A 213 -3.67 -19.55 13.97
CA ALA A 213 -4.56 -20.71 13.98
C ALA A 213 -4.46 -21.50 12.68
N LEU A 214 -4.61 -20.84 11.52
CA LEU A 214 -4.47 -21.47 10.20
C LEU A 214 -3.09 -22.13 10.01
N LYS A 215 -2.04 -21.51 10.55
CA LYS A 215 -0.69 -22.13 10.51
C LYS A 215 -0.62 -23.40 11.32
N GLN A 216 -1.24 -23.47 12.51
CA GLN A 216 -1.28 -24.67 13.36
C GLN A 216 -2.10 -25.80 12.72
N GLU A 217 -3.16 -25.45 12.02
CA GLU A 217 -4.03 -26.39 11.29
C GLU A 217 -3.43 -26.85 9.95
N GLY A 218 -2.30 -26.28 9.52
CA GLY A 218 -1.68 -26.58 8.22
C GLY A 218 -2.37 -25.94 7.01
N MET A 219 -3.27 -24.99 7.24
CA MET A 219 -4.12 -24.33 6.23
C MET A 219 -3.60 -22.97 5.78
N LEU A 220 -2.35 -22.61 6.10
CA LEU A 220 -1.79 -21.30 5.77
C LEU A 220 -1.81 -20.99 4.25
N GLU A 221 -1.74 -22.03 3.41
CA GLU A 221 -1.75 -21.87 1.96
C GLU A 221 -3.09 -21.32 1.43
N GLU A 222 -4.20 -21.52 2.15
CA GLU A 222 -5.53 -21.04 1.76
C GLU A 222 -5.67 -19.51 1.76
N ILE A 223 -4.84 -18.82 2.54
CA ILE A 223 -4.82 -17.36 2.63
C ILE A 223 -3.63 -16.74 1.91
N LEU A 224 -2.84 -17.56 1.21
CA LEU A 224 -1.64 -17.10 0.52
C LEU A 224 -1.96 -16.74 -0.93
N VAL A 225 -1.88 -15.46 -1.26
CA VAL A 225 -2.05 -14.96 -2.62
C VAL A 225 -0.77 -15.22 -3.42
N PRO A 226 -0.82 -15.95 -4.55
CA PRO A 226 0.31 -16.21 -5.42
C PRO A 226 0.93 -14.93 -6.02
N ILE A 227 2.23 -14.97 -6.30
CA ILE A 227 2.98 -13.82 -6.82
C ILE A 227 2.47 -13.37 -8.18
N ASP A 228 2.13 -14.30 -9.05
CA ASP A 228 1.69 -14.07 -10.43
C ASP A 228 0.29 -13.45 -10.51
N GLU A 229 -0.53 -13.59 -9.47
CA GLU A 229 -1.82 -12.90 -9.37
C GLU A 229 -1.69 -11.38 -9.25
N MET A 230 -0.51 -10.88 -8.94
CA MET A 230 -0.25 -9.43 -8.94
C MET A 230 -0.11 -8.84 -10.35
N PHE A 231 -0.11 -9.67 -11.37
CA PHE A 231 0.06 -9.31 -12.77
C PHE A 231 -1.08 -9.82 -13.68
N PRO A 232 -2.37 -9.60 -13.32
CA PRO A 232 -3.50 -10.25 -14.02
C PRO A 232 -3.61 -9.82 -15.48
N LEU A 233 -3.11 -8.61 -15.82
CA LEU A 233 -3.17 -8.06 -17.18
C LEU A 233 -2.04 -8.56 -18.10
N TYR A 234 -1.04 -9.26 -17.56
CA TYR A 234 0.06 -9.76 -18.38
C TYR A 234 -0.29 -11.12 -18.95
N PRO A 235 -0.18 -11.34 -20.28
CA PRO A 235 -0.37 -12.65 -20.88
C PRO A 235 0.50 -13.72 -20.23
N LYS A 236 0.02 -14.95 -20.25
CA LYS A 236 0.77 -16.11 -19.80
C LYS A 236 1.50 -16.72 -21.00
N ILE A 237 2.80 -17.00 -20.84
CA ILE A 237 3.60 -17.79 -21.78
C ILE A 237 4.30 -18.94 -21.05
N THR A 238 4.57 -20.04 -21.74
CA THR A 238 5.14 -21.25 -21.16
C THR A 238 6.44 -21.60 -21.84
N VAL A 239 7.54 -21.71 -21.06
CA VAL A 239 8.83 -22.18 -21.57
C VAL A 239 8.82 -23.69 -21.68
N LYS A 240 9.38 -24.23 -22.80
CA LYS A 240 9.60 -25.65 -22.98
C LYS A 240 10.62 -26.19 -21.98
N ASP A 241 10.45 -27.42 -21.52
CA ASP A 241 11.30 -28.03 -20.49
C ASP A 241 12.78 -28.02 -20.84
N ASP A 242 13.15 -28.21 -22.13
CA ASP A 242 14.55 -28.14 -22.59
C ASP A 242 15.22 -26.78 -22.34
N TRP A 243 14.42 -25.70 -22.28
CA TRP A 243 14.88 -24.33 -22.08
C TRP A 243 14.63 -23.77 -20.68
N LYS A 244 14.04 -24.58 -19.82
CA LYS A 244 13.68 -24.18 -18.43
C LYS A 244 14.86 -23.67 -17.61
N ALA A 245 16.00 -24.38 -17.64
CA ALA A 245 17.22 -23.95 -16.96
C ALA A 245 17.77 -22.63 -17.51
N PHE A 246 17.71 -22.46 -18.83
CA PHE A 246 18.11 -21.24 -19.51
C PHE A 246 17.25 -20.04 -19.10
N ALA A 247 15.92 -20.21 -19.06
CA ALA A 247 14.98 -19.21 -18.60
C ALA A 247 15.17 -18.84 -17.11
N LYS A 248 15.42 -19.84 -16.25
CA LYS A 248 15.69 -19.62 -14.82
C LYS A 248 16.95 -18.82 -14.53
N ASN A 249 17.91 -18.82 -15.45
CA ASN A 249 19.10 -17.98 -15.38
C ASN A 249 18.85 -16.55 -15.90
N GLY A 250 17.62 -16.21 -16.32
CA GLY A 250 17.25 -14.88 -16.79
C GLY A 250 17.70 -14.53 -18.19
N ASN A 251 18.05 -15.53 -18.99
CA ASN A 251 18.47 -15.32 -20.36
C ASN A 251 17.30 -14.89 -21.27
N PRO A 252 17.57 -14.15 -22.35
CA PRO A 252 16.56 -13.81 -23.35
C PRO A 252 16.00 -15.05 -24.04
N LEU A 253 14.68 -15.08 -24.26
CA LEU A 253 13.98 -16.20 -24.87
C LEU A 253 13.44 -15.81 -26.24
N ASP A 254 13.63 -16.69 -27.24
CA ASP A 254 12.95 -16.59 -28.52
C ASP A 254 11.73 -17.52 -28.59
N GLU A 255 10.89 -17.34 -29.61
CA GLU A 255 9.64 -18.11 -29.75
C GLU A 255 9.85 -19.63 -29.79
N LYS A 256 10.98 -20.12 -30.34
CA LYS A 256 11.26 -21.56 -30.45
C LYS A 256 11.36 -22.23 -29.07
N MET A 257 11.74 -21.42 -28.04
CA MET A 257 11.91 -21.88 -26.69
C MET A 257 10.58 -21.95 -25.93
N LEU A 258 9.50 -21.42 -26.49
CA LEU A 258 8.18 -21.33 -25.88
C LEU A 258 7.21 -22.34 -26.49
N LYS A 259 6.23 -22.78 -25.71
CA LYS A 259 5.07 -23.53 -26.22
C LYS A 259 4.05 -22.61 -26.84
N ASP A 260 3.78 -21.53 -26.15
CA ASP A 260 2.81 -20.49 -26.50
C ASP A 260 3.56 -19.15 -26.51
N ALA A 261 3.60 -18.48 -27.64
CA ALA A 261 4.15 -17.14 -27.76
C ALA A 261 2.97 -16.15 -27.84
N ASP A 262 2.92 -15.21 -26.92
CA ASP A 262 1.90 -14.16 -26.84
C ASP A 262 2.53 -12.86 -26.33
N GLY A 263 1.87 -11.73 -26.60
CA GLY A 263 2.34 -10.42 -26.14
C GLY A 263 3.59 -9.92 -26.89
N GLN A 264 3.71 -10.21 -28.16
CA GLN A 264 4.79 -9.76 -29.07
C GLN A 264 4.56 -8.33 -29.57
N GLU A 265 4.17 -7.46 -28.67
CA GLU A 265 4.08 -6.03 -28.90
C GLU A 265 5.23 -5.36 -28.17
N GLU A 266 5.85 -4.32 -28.77
CA GLU A 266 6.98 -3.62 -28.15
C GLU A 266 6.68 -3.24 -26.71
N ASP A 267 7.59 -3.59 -25.82
CA ASP A 267 7.54 -3.36 -24.37
C ASP A 267 6.41 -4.08 -23.60
N ARG A 268 5.61 -4.93 -24.25
CA ARG A 268 4.58 -5.69 -23.55
C ARG A 268 5.18 -6.72 -22.60
N GLN A 269 4.71 -6.71 -21.36
CA GLN A 269 5.15 -7.63 -20.33
C GLN A 269 4.28 -8.89 -20.30
N VAL A 270 4.92 -10.03 -20.01
CA VAL A 270 4.29 -11.35 -19.96
C VAL A 270 4.73 -12.12 -18.71
N ARG A 271 3.88 -13.04 -18.25
CA ARG A 271 4.17 -13.97 -17.14
C ARG A 271 4.72 -15.26 -17.71
N LEU A 272 5.96 -15.60 -17.36
CA LEU A 272 6.61 -16.84 -17.79
C LEU A 272 6.39 -17.96 -16.80
N TYR A 273 5.95 -19.13 -17.30
CA TYR A 273 5.72 -20.35 -16.50
C TYR A 273 6.51 -21.52 -17.05
N GLU A 274 6.78 -22.50 -16.17
CA GLU A 274 7.22 -23.84 -16.57
C GLU A 274 6.03 -24.64 -17.14
N GLU A 275 6.31 -25.75 -17.84
CA GLU A 275 5.27 -26.70 -18.27
C GLU A 275 4.47 -27.30 -17.10
N SER A 276 5.09 -27.40 -15.93
CA SER A 276 4.44 -27.79 -14.67
C SER A 276 3.42 -26.76 -14.12
N GLY A 277 3.31 -25.59 -14.77
CA GLY A 277 2.47 -24.48 -14.30
C GLY A 277 3.13 -23.58 -13.26
N LYS A 278 4.38 -23.81 -12.88
CA LYS A 278 5.09 -23.00 -11.90
C LYS A 278 5.53 -21.66 -12.48
N PHE A 279 5.18 -20.56 -11.81
CA PHE A 279 5.59 -19.21 -12.21
C PHE A 279 7.09 -19.00 -12.01
N ILE A 280 7.77 -18.43 -13.02
CA ILE A 280 9.20 -18.17 -13.03
C ILE A 280 9.51 -16.68 -12.87
N ALA A 281 8.99 -15.85 -13.78
CA ALA A 281 9.42 -14.47 -13.96
C ALA A 281 8.43 -13.62 -14.75
N ILE A 282 8.63 -12.31 -14.72
CA ILE A 282 8.09 -11.39 -15.71
C ILE A 282 9.15 -11.15 -16.79
N TYR A 283 8.75 -11.29 -18.03
CA TYR A 283 9.53 -10.99 -19.22
C TYR A 283 8.85 -9.89 -20.03
N GLN A 284 9.60 -9.27 -20.94
CA GLN A 284 9.14 -8.20 -21.81
C GLN A 284 9.61 -8.44 -23.24
N TRP A 285 8.73 -8.28 -24.21
CA TRP A 285 9.08 -8.39 -25.63
C TRP A 285 9.92 -7.20 -26.09
N LYS A 286 10.95 -7.47 -26.88
CA LYS A 286 11.79 -6.47 -27.54
C LYS A 286 11.78 -6.72 -29.05
N GLU A 287 11.06 -5.87 -29.77
CA GLU A 287 10.83 -6.03 -31.22
C GLU A 287 12.12 -6.03 -32.04
N LYS A 288 13.09 -5.18 -31.69
CA LYS A 288 14.38 -5.08 -32.36
C LYS A 288 15.18 -6.38 -32.31
N GLU A 289 15.08 -7.11 -31.23
CA GLU A 289 15.83 -8.34 -30.98
C GLU A 289 14.99 -9.60 -31.26
N LYS A 290 13.66 -9.43 -31.44
CA LYS A 290 12.67 -10.50 -31.52
C LYS A 290 12.81 -11.54 -30.42
N LYS A 291 12.93 -11.03 -29.17
CA LYS A 291 13.14 -11.84 -27.97
C LYS A 291 12.39 -11.25 -26.77
N TYR A 292 12.05 -12.13 -25.86
CA TYR A 292 11.60 -11.75 -24.53
C TYR A 292 12.80 -11.58 -23.60
N HIS A 293 12.93 -10.41 -22.99
CA HIS A 293 13.96 -10.10 -22.00
C HIS A 293 13.38 -10.11 -20.58
N ILE A 294 14.19 -10.55 -19.62
CA ILE A 294 13.77 -10.59 -18.23
C ILE A 294 13.57 -9.18 -17.66
N VAL A 295 12.43 -8.99 -16.99
CA VAL A 295 12.14 -7.79 -16.20
C VAL A 295 12.34 -8.08 -14.71
N LYS A 296 11.78 -9.20 -14.23
CA LYS A 296 11.87 -9.55 -12.81
C LYS A 296 11.80 -11.07 -12.59
N MET A 297 12.83 -11.60 -11.95
CA MET A 297 12.91 -13.01 -11.60
C MET A 297 12.27 -13.28 -10.23
N PHE A 298 11.37 -14.27 -10.17
CA PHE A 298 10.78 -14.79 -8.94
C PHE A 298 11.20 -16.23 -8.64
N PHE A 299 11.80 -16.91 -9.59
CA PHE A 299 12.43 -18.20 -9.37
C PHE A 299 13.82 -18.01 -8.72
N ASN A 300 14.13 -18.79 -7.70
CA ASN A 300 15.48 -19.12 -7.20
C ASN A 300 15.40 -20.54 -6.67
N GLU A 301 16.40 -21.34 -6.89
CA GLU A 301 16.53 -22.64 -6.26
C GLU A 301 16.56 -22.57 -4.73
#